data_89b2034521148f5c2174bfcacbe23ad9
#
_entry.id   89b2034521148f5c2174bfcacbe23ad9
#
_cell.length_a   1.000
_cell.length_b   1.000
_cell.length_c   1.000
_cell.angle_alpha   90.00
_cell.angle_beta   90.00
_cell.angle_gamma   90.00
#
_symmetry.space_group_name_H-M   'P 1'
#
loop_
_entity.id
_entity.type
_entity.pdbx_description
1 polymer ?
#
loop_
_entity_poly.entity_id
_entity_poly.type
_entity_poly.pdbx_seq_one_letter_code
_entity_poly.pdbx_strand_id
1 'polypeptide(L)'
;MSIELKNVTYTYSPGTAYEIHALKDINLSIPDGQFIGIIGHTGSGKSTLIQHFNALIRPTSGTITYNGEDIWGEKYDRRALRSEVGLVFQYPEHQLFETTIFDDVCFGPKNQGLSKEEAGLRAFEALRSVGLPEELYYQSPFDLSGGQKRRVAIAGVLAMKPEVLILDEPTAGLDPAGRDEILDLVERMHRERGITVILVSHSMEDVAKYVERIIVMNHGSVMLDGAPKEVFRHYKELEAVGLAAPQVTYLMHELKEKGLNVDTDATTVAEARACLLEALTGIDSGKTDFHM
;
A
#
# COMPACT_ATOMS: atom_id res chain seq x y z
N MET A 1 -7.31 -0.17 16.65
CA MET A 1 -5.83 -0.13 16.67
C MET A 1 -5.37 1.02 15.81
N SER A 2 -4.25 1.65 16.07
CA SER A 2 -3.76 2.74 15.22
C SER A 2 -2.25 2.88 15.32
N ILE A 3 -1.62 3.29 14.21
CA ILE A 3 -0.23 3.76 14.22
C ILE A 3 -0.28 5.29 14.28
N GLU A 4 0.37 5.90 15.26
CA GLU A 4 0.47 7.36 15.37
C GLU A 4 1.93 7.80 15.38
N LEU A 5 2.22 8.84 14.60
CA LEU A 5 3.51 9.53 14.57
C LEU A 5 3.32 10.95 15.07
N LYS A 6 4.18 11.37 16.02
CA LYS A 6 4.18 12.71 16.59
C LYS A 6 5.57 13.33 16.46
N ASN A 7 5.68 14.37 15.64
CA ASN A 7 6.90 15.15 15.37
C ASN A 7 8.09 14.25 14.98
N VAL A 8 7.82 13.22 14.17
CA VAL A 8 8.82 12.22 13.79
C VAL A 8 9.77 12.80 12.75
N THR A 9 11.07 12.80 13.09
CA THR A 9 12.15 13.21 12.21
C THR A 9 13.17 12.09 12.08
N TYR A 10 13.70 11.90 10.87
CA TYR A 10 14.74 10.93 10.64
C TYR A 10 15.80 11.44 9.67
N THR A 11 17.07 11.29 10.08
CA THR A 11 18.23 11.71 9.32
C THR A 11 19.18 10.52 9.14
N TYR A 12 19.50 10.19 7.89
CA TYR A 12 20.55 9.22 7.56
C TYR A 12 21.92 9.87 7.78
N SER A 13 22.86 9.10 8.29
CA SER A 13 24.29 9.50 8.46
C SER A 13 24.48 10.89 9.08
N PRO A 14 23.84 11.18 10.25
CA PRO A 14 23.89 12.52 10.84
C PRO A 14 25.33 12.94 11.16
N GLY A 15 25.65 14.21 10.89
CA GLY A 15 26.98 14.80 11.16
C GLY A 15 28.07 14.39 10.16
N THR A 16 27.70 13.75 9.04
CA THR A 16 28.64 13.38 7.96
C THR A 16 28.37 14.16 6.68
N ALA A 17 29.29 14.08 5.72
CA ALA A 17 29.08 14.66 4.37
C ALA A 17 27.95 14.01 3.58
N TYR A 18 27.41 12.86 4.05
CA TYR A 18 26.32 12.12 3.43
C TYR A 18 25.01 12.24 4.24
N GLU A 19 24.88 13.31 5.03
CA GLU A 19 23.68 13.56 5.82
C GLU A 19 22.47 13.82 4.91
N ILE A 20 21.38 13.06 5.13
CA ILE A 20 20.13 13.19 4.39
C ILE A 20 18.97 13.24 5.39
N HIS A 21 18.25 14.36 5.44
CA HIS A 21 17.02 14.51 6.21
C HIS A 21 15.86 13.84 5.46
N ALA A 22 15.61 12.58 5.77
CA ALA A 22 14.63 11.76 5.05
C ALA A 22 13.19 11.96 5.52
N LEU A 23 12.99 12.24 6.82
CA LEU A 23 11.69 12.63 7.39
C LEU A 23 11.84 13.88 8.24
N LYS A 24 10.86 14.80 8.12
CA LYS A 24 10.87 16.11 8.76
C LYS A 24 9.52 16.37 9.41
N ASP A 25 9.47 16.31 10.72
CA ASP A 25 8.30 16.65 11.54
C ASP A 25 7.01 15.97 11.07
N ILE A 26 7.07 14.66 10.88
CA ILE A 26 5.91 13.88 10.46
C ILE A 26 4.92 13.76 11.62
N ASN A 27 3.71 14.24 11.39
CA ASN A 27 2.56 14.07 12.25
C ASN A 27 1.49 13.33 11.45
N LEU A 28 1.18 12.08 11.81
CA LEU A 28 0.33 11.21 11.02
C LEU A 28 -0.39 10.21 11.92
N SER A 29 -1.66 9.94 11.62
CA SER A 29 -2.44 8.88 12.25
C SER A 29 -2.95 7.93 11.17
N ILE A 30 -2.71 6.65 11.36
CA ILE A 30 -3.20 5.55 10.52
C ILE A 30 -4.24 4.78 11.34
N PRO A 31 -5.53 5.01 11.10
CA PRO A 31 -6.58 4.25 11.77
C PRO A 31 -6.70 2.83 11.22
N ASP A 32 -7.37 1.97 11.97
CA ASP A 32 -7.61 0.59 11.57
C ASP A 32 -8.57 0.48 10.40
N GLY A 33 -8.38 -0.59 9.65
CA GLY A 33 -9.31 -1.00 8.62
C GLY A 33 -9.42 -0.03 7.44
N GLN A 34 -8.40 0.82 7.21
CA GLN A 34 -8.33 1.68 6.02
C GLN A 34 -7.41 1.09 4.95
N PHE A 35 -7.75 1.35 3.70
CA PHE A 35 -6.84 1.15 2.57
C PHE A 35 -6.22 2.50 2.18
N ILE A 36 -4.94 2.68 2.48
CA ILE A 36 -4.22 3.97 2.36
C ILE A 36 -3.16 3.87 1.26
N GLY A 37 -3.10 4.86 0.39
CA GLY A 37 -2.03 5.05 -0.58
C GLY A 37 -0.99 6.06 -0.08
N ILE A 38 0.29 5.74 -0.19
CA ILE A 38 1.39 6.70 0.02
C ILE A 38 2.05 6.96 -1.32
N ILE A 39 1.97 8.19 -1.80
CA ILE A 39 2.58 8.62 -3.07
C ILE A 39 3.63 9.72 -2.83
N GLY A 40 4.47 9.92 -3.81
CA GLY A 40 5.54 10.93 -3.76
C GLY A 40 6.64 10.60 -4.74
N HIS A 41 7.45 11.57 -5.15
CA HIS A 41 8.60 11.34 -6.04
C HIS A 41 9.67 10.45 -5.37
N THR A 42 10.59 9.92 -6.17
CA THR A 42 11.74 9.15 -5.65
C THR A 42 12.56 10.03 -4.69
N GLY A 43 12.87 9.50 -3.51
CA GLY A 43 13.57 10.25 -2.47
C GLY A 43 12.67 11.16 -1.61
N SER A 44 11.35 11.14 -1.75
CA SER A 44 10.43 11.93 -0.90
C SER A 44 10.30 11.42 0.54
N GLY A 45 10.85 10.23 0.86
CA GLY A 45 10.82 9.66 2.20
C GLY A 45 9.83 8.50 2.41
N LYS A 46 9.09 8.05 1.38
CA LYS A 46 8.07 6.99 1.49
C LYS A 46 8.59 5.71 2.11
N SER A 47 9.62 5.09 1.52
CA SER A 47 10.19 3.83 2.04
C SER A 47 10.79 3.99 3.42
N THR A 48 11.34 5.17 3.74
CA THR A 48 11.78 5.48 5.10
C THR A 48 10.59 5.53 6.06
N LEU A 49 9.49 6.20 5.68
CA LEU A 49 8.29 6.32 6.50
C LEU A 49 7.70 4.94 6.84
N ILE A 50 7.49 4.07 5.85
CA ILE A 50 6.90 2.75 6.10
C ILE A 50 7.77 1.84 6.96
N GLN A 51 9.10 1.99 6.90
CA GLN A 51 10.02 1.24 7.77
C GLN A 51 9.96 1.69 9.23
N HIS A 52 9.46 2.88 9.51
CA HIS A 52 9.18 3.33 10.88
C HIS A 52 7.93 2.68 11.46
N PHE A 53 6.93 2.34 10.64
CA PHE A 53 5.67 1.75 11.11
C PHE A 53 5.85 0.38 11.78
N ASN A 54 6.83 -0.42 11.33
CA ASN A 54 7.13 -1.73 11.90
C ASN A 54 8.46 -1.78 12.69
N ALA A 55 8.94 -0.62 13.14
CA ALA A 55 10.17 -0.48 13.92
C ALA A 55 11.41 -1.14 13.29
N LEU A 56 11.56 -1.09 11.96
CA LEU A 56 12.82 -1.44 11.28
C LEU A 56 13.86 -0.34 11.45
N ILE A 57 13.42 0.92 11.47
CA ILE A 57 14.27 2.10 11.66
C ILE A 57 13.75 2.88 12.86
N ARG A 58 14.68 3.31 13.73
CA ARG A 58 14.36 4.16 14.88
C ARG A 58 14.41 5.64 14.46
N PRO A 59 13.40 6.46 14.80
CA PRO A 59 13.44 7.89 14.48
C PRO A 59 14.58 8.61 15.22
N THR A 60 15.09 9.68 14.61
CA THR A 60 16.09 10.57 15.25
C THR A 60 15.44 11.36 16.38
N SER A 61 14.19 11.80 16.18
CA SER A 61 13.36 12.46 17.21
C SER A 61 11.87 12.20 16.93
N GLY A 62 11.04 12.54 17.91
CA GLY A 62 9.60 12.28 17.87
C GLY A 62 9.22 10.93 18.46
N THR A 63 7.94 10.62 18.44
CA THR A 63 7.37 9.40 19.04
C THR A 63 6.50 8.68 18.02
N ILE A 64 6.61 7.35 18.03
CA ILE A 64 5.77 6.47 17.23
C ILE A 64 5.05 5.54 18.18
N THR A 65 3.73 5.51 18.11
CA THR A 65 2.93 4.61 18.93
C THR A 65 2.15 3.63 18.07
N TYR A 66 1.99 2.43 18.59
CA TYR A 66 1.10 1.41 18.07
C TYR A 66 0.14 1.01 19.18
N ASN A 67 -1.17 1.14 18.94
CA ASN A 67 -2.21 0.92 19.96
C ASN A 67 -2.03 1.79 21.21
N GLY A 68 -1.48 3.00 21.06
CA GLY A 68 -1.20 3.93 22.17
C GLY A 68 0.09 3.66 22.93
N GLU A 69 0.84 2.60 22.64
CA GLU A 69 2.12 2.29 23.27
C GLU A 69 3.30 2.74 22.40
N ASP A 70 4.30 3.37 23.00
CA ASP A 70 5.53 3.78 22.30
C ASP A 70 6.32 2.54 21.86
N ILE A 71 6.46 2.35 20.54
CA ILE A 71 7.16 1.20 19.97
C ILE A 71 8.67 1.19 20.23
N TRP A 72 9.22 2.33 20.72
CA TRP A 72 10.63 2.45 21.11
C TRP A 72 10.82 2.46 22.63
N GLY A 73 9.75 2.26 23.40
CA GLY A 73 9.81 2.06 24.85
C GLY A 73 10.71 0.88 25.25
N GLU A 74 11.35 0.95 26.42
CA GLU A 74 12.34 -0.05 26.86
C GLU A 74 11.79 -1.49 26.94
N LYS A 75 10.51 -1.63 27.28
CA LYS A 75 9.86 -2.95 27.46
C LYS A 75 8.99 -3.37 26.28
N TYR A 76 8.96 -2.58 25.21
CA TYR A 76 8.08 -2.87 24.07
C TYR A 76 8.61 -4.04 23.21
N ASP A 77 7.75 -4.99 22.89
CA ASP A 77 8.09 -6.16 22.05
C ASP A 77 8.00 -5.83 20.55
N ARG A 78 9.08 -5.34 19.99
CA ARG A 78 9.18 -5.06 18.54
C ARG A 78 9.14 -6.31 17.66
N ARG A 79 9.34 -7.51 18.23
CA ARG A 79 9.18 -8.76 17.46
C ARG A 79 7.69 -9.06 17.26
N ALA A 80 6.88 -8.88 18.31
CA ALA A 80 5.43 -8.97 18.21
C ALA A 80 4.90 -7.93 17.22
N LEU A 81 5.34 -6.67 17.30
CA LEU A 81 4.94 -5.62 16.36
C LEU A 81 5.18 -6.02 14.89
N ARG A 82 6.33 -6.59 14.55
CA ARG A 82 6.64 -7.02 13.17
C ARG A 82 5.79 -8.18 12.69
N SER A 83 5.17 -8.89 13.59
CA SER A 83 4.19 -9.93 13.26
C SER A 83 2.80 -9.32 12.95
N GLU A 84 2.46 -8.23 13.63
CA GLU A 84 1.19 -7.53 13.48
C GLU A 84 1.23 -6.48 12.34
N VAL A 85 2.40 -5.86 12.12
CA VAL A 85 2.64 -4.91 11.04
C VAL A 85 3.58 -5.54 10.01
N GLY A 86 3.00 -6.27 9.08
CA GLY A 86 3.71 -6.97 8.00
C GLY A 86 4.15 -6.00 6.89
N LEU A 87 5.38 -6.13 6.42
CA LEU A 87 5.95 -5.32 5.34
C LEU A 87 6.44 -6.22 4.20
N VAL A 88 5.91 -5.97 3.02
CA VAL A 88 6.38 -6.53 1.75
C VAL A 88 7.21 -5.44 1.05
N PHE A 89 8.50 -5.68 0.87
CA PHE A 89 9.42 -4.72 0.23
C PHE A 89 9.28 -4.71 -1.28
N GLN A 90 9.84 -3.71 -1.92
CA GLN A 90 9.99 -3.63 -3.37
C GLN A 90 10.79 -4.84 -3.88
N TYR A 91 10.33 -5.46 -4.98
CA TYR A 91 10.87 -6.72 -5.52
C TYR A 91 10.88 -7.86 -4.49
N PRO A 92 9.74 -8.20 -3.90
CA PRO A 92 9.68 -9.16 -2.80
C PRO A 92 10.11 -10.57 -3.21
N GLU A 93 10.13 -10.87 -4.50
CA GLU A 93 10.65 -12.10 -5.08
C GLU A 93 12.14 -12.35 -4.80
N HIS A 94 12.90 -11.32 -4.47
CA HIS A 94 14.31 -11.45 -4.07
C HIS A 94 14.48 -11.89 -2.61
N GLN A 95 13.40 -11.96 -1.85
CA GLN A 95 13.41 -12.35 -0.43
C GLN A 95 13.20 -13.86 -0.24
N LEU A 96 12.88 -14.60 -1.29
CA LEU A 96 12.69 -16.03 -1.25
C LEU A 96 14.05 -16.74 -1.19
N PHE A 97 14.22 -17.63 -0.21
CA PHE A 97 15.53 -18.25 0.07
C PHE A 97 15.46 -19.75 0.47
N GLU A 98 14.28 -20.25 0.80
CA GLU A 98 14.11 -21.64 1.20
C GLU A 98 14.13 -22.61 -0.01
N THR A 99 14.25 -23.90 0.27
CA THR A 99 14.29 -24.93 -0.77
C THR A 99 12.94 -25.19 -1.40
N THR A 100 11.85 -24.97 -0.66
CA THR A 100 10.48 -25.10 -1.15
C THR A 100 9.68 -23.83 -0.86
N ILE A 101 8.68 -23.55 -1.71
CA ILE A 101 7.73 -22.47 -1.53
C ILE A 101 7.01 -22.59 -0.18
N PHE A 102 6.61 -23.81 0.17
CA PHE A 102 5.91 -24.08 1.42
C PHE A 102 6.77 -23.75 2.64
N ASP A 103 8.05 -24.12 2.63
CA ASP A 103 8.97 -23.81 3.73
C ASP A 103 9.24 -22.31 3.86
N ASP A 104 9.35 -21.61 2.73
CA ASP A 104 9.52 -20.15 2.69
C ASP A 104 8.34 -19.45 3.39
N VAL A 105 7.11 -19.85 3.06
CA VAL A 105 5.90 -19.28 3.70
C VAL A 105 5.75 -19.72 5.16
N CYS A 106 6.24 -20.88 5.55
CA CYS A 106 6.30 -21.33 6.95
C CYS A 106 7.28 -20.52 7.81
N PHE A 107 8.24 -19.82 7.22
CA PHE A 107 9.32 -19.16 7.95
C PHE A 107 8.81 -18.11 8.94
N GLY A 108 7.91 -17.23 8.50
CA GLY A 108 7.29 -16.21 9.35
C GLY A 108 6.58 -16.81 10.58
N PRO A 109 5.60 -17.71 10.39
CA PRO A 109 4.92 -18.41 11.48
C PRO A 109 5.84 -19.16 12.44
N LYS A 110 6.88 -19.86 11.93
CA LYS A 110 7.90 -20.51 12.77
C LYS A 110 8.63 -19.49 13.65
N ASN A 111 8.94 -18.32 13.12
CA ASN A 111 9.57 -17.24 13.87
C ASN A 111 8.66 -16.60 14.94
N GLN A 112 7.33 -16.69 14.76
CA GLN A 112 6.37 -16.34 15.81
C GLN A 112 6.33 -17.38 16.95
N GLY A 113 7.03 -18.51 16.83
CA GLY A 113 7.08 -19.58 17.83
C GLY A 113 5.95 -20.59 17.70
N LEU A 114 5.26 -20.66 16.56
CA LEU A 114 4.22 -21.65 16.32
C LEU A 114 4.81 -23.04 16.12
N SER A 115 4.03 -24.06 16.45
CA SER A 115 4.38 -25.45 16.15
C SER A 115 4.52 -25.66 14.62
N LYS A 116 5.19 -26.76 14.24
CA LYS A 116 5.36 -27.09 12.82
C LYS A 116 4.02 -27.29 12.12
N GLU A 117 3.07 -27.90 12.81
CA GLU A 117 1.72 -28.17 12.32
C GLU A 117 0.94 -26.87 12.10
N GLU A 118 0.95 -25.95 13.08
CA GLU A 118 0.27 -24.67 12.99
C GLU A 118 0.90 -23.77 11.93
N ALA A 119 2.25 -23.71 11.86
CA ALA A 119 2.95 -22.96 10.82
C ALA A 119 2.62 -23.50 9.43
N GLY A 120 2.55 -24.83 9.28
CA GLY A 120 2.16 -25.49 8.03
C GLY A 120 0.71 -25.16 7.63
N LEU A 121 -0.22 -25.17 8.57
CA LEU A 121 -1.61 -24.81 8.31
C LEU A 121 -1.73 -23.35 7.84
N ARG A 122 -1.07 -22.41 8.52
CA ARG A 122 -1.07 -20.98 8.12
C ARG A 122 -0.43 -20.78 6.76
N ALA A 123 0.67 -21.49 6.46
CA ALA A 123 1.31 -21.40 5.15
C ALA A 123 0.39 -21.91 4.03
N PHE A 124 -0.29 -23.04 4.26
CA PHE A 124 -1.27 -23.58 3.31
C PHE A 124 -2.43 -22.61 3.05
N GLU A 125 -3.03 -22.05 4.11
CA GLU A 125 -4.09 -21.04 4.01
C GLU A 125 -3.62 -19.79 3.24
N ALA A 126 -2.40 -19.31 3.51
CA ALA A 126 -1.84 -18.13 2.86
C ALA A 126 -1.56 -18.38 1.37
N LEU A 127 -0.92 -19.48 1.01
CA LEU A 127 -0.64 -19.86 -0.38
C LEU A 127 -1.93 -20.02 -1.20
N ARG A 128 -2.94 -20.65 -0.62
CA ARG A 128 -4.26 -20.77 -1.23
C ARG A 128 -4.92 -19.41 -1.43
N SER A 129 -4.82 -18.51 -0.43
CA SER A 129 -5.44 -17.18 -0.50
C SER A 129 -4.85 -16.29 -1.60
N VAL A 130 -3.57 -16.46 -1.94
CA VAL A 130 -2.92 -15.75 -3.06
C VAL A 130 -3.14 -16.43 -4.43
N GLY A 131 -3.91 -17.54 -4.47
CA GLY A 131 -4.25 -18.24 -5.70
C GLY A 131 -3.08 -18.99 -6.34
N LEU A 132 -2.11 -19.46 -5.54
CA LEU A 132 -1.04 -20.31 -6.04
C LEU A 132 -1.56 -21.77 -6.14
N PRO A 133 -1.34 -22.47 -7.27
CA PRO A 133 -1.72 -23.87 -7.43
C PRO A 133 -0.98 -24.79 -6.43
N GLU A 134 -1.70 -25.76 -5.83
CA GLU A 134 -1.15 -26.64 -4.78
C GLU A 134 0.03 -27.52 -5.26
N GLU A 135 0.06 -27.87 -6.54
CA GLU A 135 1.16 -28.63 -7.15
C GLU A 135 2.50 -27.90 -7.14
N LEU A 136 2.48 -26.58 -6.92
CA LEU A 136 3.70 -25.76 -6.84
C LEU A 136 4.29 -25.69 -5.42
N TYR A 137 3.51 -25.98 -4.38
CA TYR A 137 3.90 -25.69 -2.99
C TYR A 137 5.25 -26.31 -2.57
N TYR A 138 5.54 -27.50 -3.07
CA TYR A 138 6.77 -28.23 -2.75
C TYR A 138 7.87 -28.09 -3.81
N GLN A 139 7.67 -27.20 -4.79
CA GLN A 139 8.68 -26.85 -5.79
C GLN A 139 9.61 -25.75 -5.25
N SER A 140 10.73 -25.58 -5.95
CA SER A 140 11.67 -24.50 -5.67
C SER A 140 11.04 -23.12 -6.02
N PRO A 141 11.13 -22.13 -5.14
CA PRO A 141 10.66 -20.78 -5.48
C PRO A 141 11.41 -20.17 -6.67
N PHE A 142 12.62 -20.65 -6.99
CA PHE A 142 13.42 -20.14 -8.09
C PHE A 142 12.89 -20.53 -9.47
N ASP A 143 12.08 -21.59 -9.55
CA ASP A 143 11.47 -22.08 -10.80
C ASP A 143 10.18 -21.34 -11.18
N LEU A 144 9.68 -20.45 -10.30
CA LEU A 144 8.47 -19.69 -10.50
C LEU A 144 8.65 -18.48 -11.44
N SER A 145 7.57 -18.08 -12.12
CA SER A 145 7.51 -16.78 -12.79
C SER A 145 7.59 -15.63 -11.78
N GLY A 146 7.95 -14.42 -12.24
CA GLY A 146 8.06 -13.24 -11.36
C GLY A 146 6.75 -12.93 -10.60
N GLY A 147 5.60 -13.03 -11.27
CA GLY A 147 4.29 -12.84 -10.64
C GLY A 147 3.98 -13.91 -9.59
N GLN A 148 4.31 -15.18 -9.86
CA GLN A 148 4.15 -16.26 -8.87
C GLN A 148 5.07 -16.07 -7.66
N LYS A 149 6.35 -15.72 -7.87
CA LYS A 149 7.29 -15.40 -6.78
C LYS A 149 6.75 -14.30 -5.88
N ARG A 150 6.17 -13.25 -6.49
CA ARG A 150 5.58 -12.12 -5.76
C ARG A 150 4.38 -12.55 -4.92
N ARG A 151 3.51 -13.41 -5.45
CA ARG A 151 2.40 -14.00 -4.68
C ARG A 151 2.91 -14.82 -3.49
N VAL A 152 3.97 -15.60 -3.67
CA VAL A 152 4.60 -16.36 -2.58
C VAL A 152 5.16 -15.45 -1.49
N ALA A 153 5.86 -14.38 -1.87
CA ALA A 153 6.39 -13.42 -0.90
C ALA A 153 5.30 -12.70 -0.10
N ILE A 154 4.19 -12.32 -0.78
CA ILE A 154 3.01 -11.78 -0.10
C ILE A 154 2.40 -12.83 0.83
N ALA A 155 2.29 -14.10 0.39
CA ALA A 155 1.79 -15.19 1.23
C ALA A 155 2.64 -15.40 2.48
N GLY A 156 3.97 -15.25 2.38
CA GLY A 156 4.89 -15.33 3.53
C GLY A 156 4.59 -14.33 4.62
N VAL A 157 4.23 -13.09 4.24
CA VAL A 157 3.80 -12.06 5.19
C VAL A 157 2.39 -12.35 5.72
N LEU A 158 1.47 -12.76 4.86
CA LEU A 158 0.08 -13.06 5.24
C LEU A 158 -0.05 -14.27 6.17
N ALA A 159 0.86 -15.24 6.07
CA ALA A 159 0.90 -16.39 6.96
C ALA A 159 1.14 -16.01 8.43
N MET A 160 1.73 -14.86 8.68
CA MET A 160 1.88 -14.29 10.02
C MET A 160 0.56 -13.73 10.58
N LYS A 161 -0.50 -13.60 9.75
CA LYS A 161 -1.81 -13.01 10.08
C LYS A 161 -1.68 -11.57 10.58
N PRO A 162 -1.04 -10.66 9.81
CA PRO A 162 -0.85 -9.28 10.23
C PRO A 162 -2.18 -8.53 10.31
N GLU A 163 -2.25 -7.52 11.17
CA GLU A 163 -3.35 -6.56 11.27
C GLU A 163 -3.16 -5.38 10.31
N VAL A 164 -1.91 -5.05 10.01
CA VAL A 164 -1.51 -4.04 9.03
C VAL A 164 -0.62 -4.68 7.99
N LEU A 165 -0.99 -4.56 6.72
CA LEU A 165 -0.19 -5.02 5.58
C LEU A 165 0.35 -3.81 4.82
N ILE A 166 1.67 -3.66 4.83
CA ILE A 166 2.37 -2.61 4.09
C ILE A 166 2.99 -3.23 2.84
N LEU A 167 2.77 -2.59 1.69
CA LEU A 167 3.25 -3.03 0.39
C LEU A 167 4.05 -1.90 -0.27
N ASP A 168 5.36 -2.08 -0.40
CA ASP A 168 6.24 -1.10 -1.06
C ASP A 168 6.36 -1.45 -2.54
N GLU A 169 5.65 -0.74 -3.40
CA GLU A 169 5.63 -0.92 -4.86
C GLU A 169 5.39 -2.38 -5.32
N PRO A 170 4.32 -3.03 -4.84
CA PRO A 170 4.13 -4.47 -5.08
C PRO A 170 3.88 -4.83 -6.54
N THR A 171 3.61 -3.86 -7.40
CA THR A 171 3.30 -4.05 -8.83
C THR A 171 4.45 -3.64 -9.76
N ALA A 172 5.58 -3.19 -9.22
CA ALA A 172 6.73 -2.77 -10.01
C ALA A 172 7.22 -3.88 -10.94
N GLY A 173 7.35 -3.58 -12.25
CA GLY A 173 7.84 -4.53 -13.24
C GLY A 173 6.84 -5.61 -13.67
N LEU A 174 5.58 -5.58 -13.22
CA LEU A 174 4.51 -6.44 -13.73
C LEU A 174 3.86 -5.81 -14.97
N ASP A 175 3.33 -6.68 -15.82
CA ASP A 175 2.40 -6.28 -16.89
C ASP A 175 1.06 -5.81 -16.31
N PRO A 176 0.20 -5.16 -17.09
CA PRO A 176 -1.08 -4.65 -16.59
C PRO A 176 -1.96 -5.71 -15.96
N ALA A 177 -2.02 -6.92 -16.52
CA ALA A 177 -2.85 -8.00 -15.99
C ALA A 177 -2.33 -8.50 -14.64
N GLY A 178 -1.03 -8.74 -14.53
CA GLY A 178 -0.39 -9.13 -13.25
C GLY A 178 -0.49 -8.06 -12.17
N ARG A 179 -0.49 -6.79 -12.55
CA ARG A 179 -0.72 -5.65 -11.64
C ARG A 179 -2.13 -5.71 -11.04
N ASP A 180 -3.16 -5.79 -11.91
CA ASP A 180 -4.55 -5.86 -11.48
C ASP A 180 -4.78 -7.09 -10.58
N GLU A 181 -4.24 -8.26 -10.94
CA GLU A 181 -4.37 -9.47 -10.14
C GLU A 181 -3.82 -9.32 -8.71
N ILE A 182 -2.68 -8.66 -8.54
CA ILE A 182 -2.09 -8.42 -7.20
C ILE A 182 -2.91 -7.41 -6.41
N LEU A 183 -3.36 -6.31 -7.04
CA LEU A 183 -4.12 -5.28 -6.34
C LEU A 183 -5.54 -5.75 -6.00
N ASP A 184 -6.20 -6.47 -6.88
CA ASP A 184 -7.51 -7.10 -6.62
C ASP A 184 -7.41 -8.14 -5.48
N LEU A 185 -6.30 -8.89 -5.41
CA LEU A 185 -6.01 -9.80 -4.31
C LEU A 185 -5.92 -9.03 -2.98
N VAL A 186 -5.16 -7.94 -2.94
CA VAL A 186 -4.96 -7.13 -1.73
C VAL A 186 -6.27 -6.45 -1.32
N GLU A 187 -7.04 -5.89 -2.26
CA GLU A 187 -8.36 -5.30 -2.01
C GLU A 187 -9.34 -6.34 -1.41
N ARG A 188 -9.38 -7.53 -1.98
CA ARG A 188 -10.21 -8.62 -1.45
C ARG A 188 -9.83 -8.97 -0.01
N MET A 189 -8.53 -9.06 0.29
CA MET A 189 -8.07 -9.34 1.66
C MET A 189 -8.43 -8.24 2.64
N HIS A 190 -8.25 -6.98 2.24
CA HIS A 190 -8.68 -5.83 3.02
C HIS A 190 -10.18 -5.95 3.37
N ARG A 191 -11.01 -6.17 2.36
CA ARG A 191 -12.47 -6.24 2.52
C ARG A 191 -12.96 -7.45 3.32
N GLU A 192 -12.36 -8.64 3.10
CA GLU A 192 -12.78 -9.88 3.76
C GLU A 192 -12.26 -10.00 5.19
N ARG A 193 -11.07 -9.48 5.49
CA ARG A 193 -10.41 -9.64 6.80
C ARG A 193 -10.40 -8.37 7.63
N GLY A 194 -10.77 -7.22 7.07
CA GLY A 194 -10.75 -5.92 7.75
C GLY A 194 -9.36 -5.44 8.14
N ILE A 195 -8.31 -5.95 7.49
CA ILE A 195 -6.93 -5.53 7.76
C ILE A 195 -6.69 -4.13 7.22
N THR A 196 -5.84 -3.35 7.89
CA THR A 196 -5.34 -2.08 7.36
C THR A 196 -4.34 -2.37 6.24
N VAL A 197 -4.47 -1.69 5.11
CA VAL A 197 -3.53 -1.81 3.99
C VAL A 197 -2.86 -0.47 3.73
N ILE A 198 -1.54 -0.48 3.61
CA ILE A 198 -0.75 0.69 3.21
C ILE A 198 -0.02 0.35 1.91
N LEU A 199 -0.43 0.98 0.82
CA LEU A 199 0.13 0.78 -0.51
C LEU A 199 1.04 1.96 -0.88
N VAL A 200 2.34 1.71 -1.03
CA VAL A 200 3.24 2.67 -1.68
C VAL A 200 3.21 2.39 -3.17
N SER A 201 2.88 3.39 -3.96
CA SER A 201 2.79 3.25 -5.42
C SER A 201 3.22 4.53 -6.16
N HIS A 202 3.74 4.35 -7.37
CA HIS A 202 3.96 5.42 -8.35
C HIS A 202 2.84 5.51 -9.40
N SER A 203 1.88 4.57 -9.41
CA SER A 203 0.74 4.58 -10.31
C SER A 203 -0.42 5.34 -9.66
N MET A 204 -0.75 6.48 -10.21
CA MET A 204 -1.86 7.31 -9.74
C MET A 204 -3.21 6.65 -10.03
N GLU A 205 -3.30 5.89 -11.12
CA GLU A 205 -4.47 5.09 -11.50
C GLU A 205 -4.76 4.01 -10.46
N ASP A 206 -3.72 3.27 -10.02
CA ASP A 206 -3.88 2.24 -8.99
C ASP A 206 -4.34 2.84 -7.67
N VAL A 207 -3.68 3.93 -7.25
CA VAL A 207 -4.04 4.61 -6.01
C VAL A 207 -5.46 5.17 -6.09
N ALA A 208 -5.84 5.81 -7.21
CA ALA A 208 -7.20 6.32 -7.40
C ALA A 208 -8.28 5.23 -7.36
N LYS A 209 -7.94 4.02 -7.85
CA LYS A 209 -8.89 2.90 -7.96
C LYS A 209 -9.10 2.15 -6.65
N TYR A 210 -8.05 1.95 -5.85
CA TYR A 210 -8.08 0.99 -4.75
C TYR A 210 -8.08 1.61 -3.37
N VAL A 211 -7.57 2.86 -3.20
CA VAL A 211 -7.41 3.40 -1.85
C VAL A 211 -8.53 4.34 -1.43
N GLU A 212 -8.76 4.42 -0.13
CA GLU A 212 -9.75 5.31 0.49
C GLU A 212 -9.14 6.65 0.90
N ARG A 213 -7.82 6.68 1.12
CA ARG A 213 -7.05 7.85 1.57
C ARG A 213 -5.69 7.86 0.92
N ILE A 214 -5.23 9.04 0.54
CA ILE A 214 -3.90 9.27 -0.04
C ILE A 214 -3.10 10.18 0.87
N ILE A 215 -1.87 9.77 1.16
CA ILE A 215 -0.85 10.58 1.82
C ILE A 215 0.21 10.92 0.78
N VAL A 216 0.39 12.21 0.50
CA VAL A 216 1.39 12.71 -0.46
C VAL A 216 2.64 13.13 0.30
N MET A 217 3.75 12.45 0.02
CA MET A 217 5.06 12.77 0.60
C MET A 217 5.86 13.66 -0.35
N ASN A 218 6.38 14.76 0.17
CA ASN A 218 7.27 15.66 -0.57
C ASN A 218 8.44 16.11 0.33
N HIS A 219 9.68 15.89 -0.12
CA HIS A 219 10.92 16.29 0.59
C HIS A 219 10.96 15.94 2.08
N GLY A 220 10.44 14.77 2.44
CA GLY A 220 10.44 14.24 3.80
C GLY A 220 9.28 14.73 4.68
N SER A 221 8.31 15.44 4.14
CA SER A 221 7.13 15.93 4.85
C SER A 221 5.84 15.46 4.18
N VAL A 222 4.74 15.42 4.92
CA VAL A 222 3.40 15.21 4.37
C VAL A 222 2.94 16.51 3.73
N MET A 223 2.65 16.49 2.42
CA MET A 223 2.20 17.65 1.65
C MET A 223 0.68 17.73 1.59
N LEU A 224 0.03 16.59 1.28
CA LEU A 224 -1.42 16.46 1.22
C LEU A 224 -1.84 15.15 1.90
N ASP A 225 -3.02 15.13 2.47
CA ASP A 225 -3.60 13.98 3.16
C ASP A 225 -5.14 14.08 3.05
N GLY A 226 -5.76 13.15 2.36
CA GLY A 226 -7.20 13.18 2.14
C GLY A 226 -7.71 12.07 1.23
N ALA A 227 -9.00 12.10 0.91
CA ALA A 227 -9.60 11.18 -0.05
C ALA A 227 -9.02 11.39 -1.47
N PRO A 228 -9.01 10.36 -2.34
CA PRO A 228 -8.45 10.47 -3.69
C PRO A 228 -8.97 11.69 -4.47
N LYS A 229 -10.27 11.95 -4.44
CA LYS A 229 -10.87 13.11 -5.11
C LYS A 229 -10.35 14.44 -4.56
N GLU A 230 -10.16 14.54 -3.25
CA GLU A 230 -9.63 15.75 -2.61
C GLU A 230 -8.19 16.00 -3.02
N VAL A 231 -7.35 14.96 -2.97
CA VAL A 231 -5.94 15.05 -3.33
C VAL A 231 -5.74 15.37 -4.82
N PHE A 232 -6.47 14.70 -5.71
CA PHE A 232 -6.31 14.91 -7.15
C PHE A 232 -6.95 16.21 -7.68
N ARG A 233 -7.81 16.89 -6.92
CA ARG A 233 -8.18 18.29 -7.20
C ARG A 233 -6.97 19.23 -7.20
N HIS A 234 -5.93 18.91 -6.44
CA HIS A 234 -4.67 19.66 -6.38
C HIS A 234 -3.66 19.22 -7.46
N TYR A 235 -4.14 18.71 -8.63
CA TYR A 235 -3.26 18.15 -9.67
C TYR A 235 -2.15 19.10 -10.12
N LYS A 236 -2.38 20.42 -10.17
CA LYS A 236 -1.36 21.43 -10.52
C LYS A 236 -0.25 21.53 -9.46
N GLU A 237 -0.61 21.37 -8.19
CA GLU A 237 0.35 21.35 -7.08
C GLU A 237 1.14 20.05 -7.09
N LEU A 238 0.49 18.92 -7.43
CA LEU A 238 1.16 17.64 -7.63
C LEU A 238 2.16 17.69 -8.78
N GLU A 239 1.80 18.29 -9.92
CA GLU A 239 2.71 18.52 -11.05
C GLU A 239 3.92 19.36 -10.68
N ALA A 240 3.73 20.41 -9.88
CA ALA A 240 4.82 21.27 -9.42
C ALA A 240 5.90 20.52 -8.61
N VAL A 241 5.54 19.39 -8.01
CA VAL A 241 6.46 18.50 -7.26
C VAL A 241 6.81 17.23 -8.03
N GLY A 242 6.52 17.17 -9.34
CA GLY A 242 6.87 16.05 -10.22
C GLY A 242 5.98 14.81 -10.07
N LEU A 243 4.77 14.99 -9.55
CA LEU A 243 3.73 13.94 -9.49
C LEU A 243 2.66 14.22 -10.54
N ALA A 244 2.09 13.16 -11.12
CA ALA A 244 0.92 13.28 -11.99
C ALA A 244 -0.39 13.09 -11.19
N ALA A 245 -1.52 13.43 -11.80
CA ALA A 245 -2.83 12.91 -11.43
C ALA A 245 -3.22 11.77 -12.40
N PRO A 246 -4.30 11.03 -12.13
CA PRO A 246 -4.83 10.07 -13.10
C PRO A 246 -5.15 10.73 -14.45
N GLN A 247 -4.92 10.02 -15.57
CA GLN A 247 -5.12 10.56 -16.91
C GLN A 247 -6.55 11.10 -17.12
N VAL A 248 -7.53 10.45 -16.51
CA VAL A 248 -8.93 10.87 -16.58
C VAL A 248 -9.17 12.23 -15.93
N THR A 249 -8.43 12.58 -14.89
CA THR A 249 -8.54 13.90 -14.23
C THR A 249 -8.20 15.02 -15.23
N TYR A 250 -7.11 14.87 -15.98
CA TYR A 250 -6.74 15.84 -17.04
C TYR A 250 -7.79 15.90 -18.14
N LEU A 251 -8.25 14.75 -18.61
CA LEU A 251 -9.28 14.69 -19.64
C LEU A 251 -10.56 15.45 -19.24
N MET A 252 -11.04 15.21 -18.01
CA MET A 252 -12.27 15.84 -17.53
C MET A 252 -12.11 17.37 -17.39
N HIS A 253 -10.95 17.85 -16.94
CA HIS A 253 -10.63 19.26 -16.91
C HIS A 253 -10.59 19.90 -18.31
N GLU A 254 -9.93 19.24 -19.27
CA GLU A 254 -9.84 19.72 -20.66
C GLU A 254 -11.22 19.77 -21.34
N LEU A 255 -12.06 18.76 -21.12
CA LEU A 255 -13.43 18.75 -21.66
C LEU A 255 -14.29 19.88 -21.08
N LYS A 256 -14.15 20.16 -19.80
CA LYS A 256 -14.82 21.29 -19.14
C LYS A 256 -14.36 22.64 -19.72
N GLU A 257 -13.05 22.82 -19.93
CA GLU A 257 -12.49 24.03 -20.57
C GLU A 257 -12.98 24.21 -22.01
N LYS A 258 -13.25 23.12 -22.73
CA LYS A 258 -13.83 23.13 -24.07
C LYS A 258 -15.36 23.34 -24.07
N GLY A 259 -15.97 23.52 -22.92
CA GLY A 259 -17.40 23.88 -22.79
C GLY A 259 -18.35 22.69 -22.54
N LEU A 260 -17.84 21.46 -22.33
CA LEU A 260 -18.68 20.37 -21.87
C LEU A 260 -19.02 20.58 -20.37
N ASN A 261 -20.30 20.40 -20.05
CA ASN A 261 -20.74 20.46 -18.64
C ASN A 261 -20.50 19.09 -17.98
N VAL A 262 -19.25 18.87 -17.51
CA VAL A 262 -18.83 17.63 -16.86
C VAL A 262 -18.29 17.93 -15.46
N ASP A 263 -18.45 16.96 -14.56
CA ASP A 263 -17.79 16.96 -13.25
C ASP A 263 -16.30 16.61 -13.42
N THR A 264 -15.43 17.44 -12.86
CA THR A 264 -13.97 17.24 -12.93
C THR A 264 -13.39 16.39 -11.80
N ASP A 265 -14.22 15.94 -10.86
CA ASP A 265 -13.81 15.15 -9.70
C ASP A 265 -13.61 13.66 -10.01
N ALA A 266 -13.81 13.23 -11.25
CA ALA A 266 -13.57 11.85 -11.66
C ALA A 266 -12.07 11.52 -11.60
N THR A 267 -11.74 10.47 -10.85
CA THR A 267 -10.38 9.98 -10.67
C THR A 267 -10.14 8.60 -11.30
N THR A 268 -11.21 7.92 -11.68
CA THR A 268 -11.18 6.62 -12.35
C THR A 268 -11.86 6.65 -13.71
N VAL A 269 -11.47 5.72 -14.61
CA VAL A 269 -12.09 5.57 -15.92
C VAL A 269 -13.60 5.30 -15.82
N ALA A 270 -14.01 4.53 -14.80
CA ALA A 270 -15.43 4.21 -14.58
C ALA A 270 -16.23 5.46 -14.21
N GLU A 271 -15.71 6.31 -13.32
CA GLU A 271 -16.33 7.59 -12.94
C GLU A 271 -16.40 8.55 -14.13
N ALA A 272 -15.28 8.72 -14.86
CA ALA A 272 -15.25 9.59 -16.04
C ALA A 272 -16.26 9.13 -17.10
N ARG A 273 -16.36 7.82 -17.35
CA ARG A 273 -17.35 7.28 -18.28
C ARG A 273 -18.78 7.60 -17.86
N ALA A 274 -19.10 7.44 -16.56
CA ALA A 274 -20.43 7.76 -16.04
C ALA A 274 -20.76 9.25 -16.23
N CYS A 275 -19.87 10.16 -15.83
CA CYS A 275 -20.03 11.61 -16.00
C CYS A 275 -20.18 12.00 -17.48
N LEU A 276 -19.43 11.38 -18.40
CA LEU A 276 -19.53 11.68 -19.84
C LEU A 276 -20.85 11.20 -20.42
N LEU A 277 -21.32 10.00 -20.05
CA LEU A 277 -22.62 9.50 -20.49
C LEU A 277 -23.76 10.42 -20.03
N GLU A 278 -23.74 10.89 -18.79
CA GLU A 278 -24.70 11.84 -18.28
C GLU A 278 -24.69 13.16 -19.07
N ALA A 279 -23.50 13.72 -19.28
CA ALA A 279 -23.36 14.99 -20.01
C ALA A 279 -23.81 14.89 -21.48
N LEU A 280 -23.59 13.74 -22.14
CA LEU A 280 -23.94 13.53 -23.55
C LEU A 280 -25.40 13.11 -23.77
N THR A 281 -26.00 12.40 -22.82
CA THR A 281 -27.39 11.89 -22.96
C THR A 281 -28.43 12.74 -22.27
N GLY A 282 -28.04 13.70 -21.43
CA GLY A 282 -28.95 14.50 -20.62
C GLY A 282 -29.76 13.70 -19.60
N ILE A 283 -29.36 12.46 -19.34
CA ILE A 283 -30.02 11.56 -18.37
C ILE A 283 -29.29 11.70 -17.04
N ASP A 284 -29.99 12.31 -16.09
CA ASP A 284 -29.55 12.37 -14.68
C ASP A 284 -29.56 10.94 -14.10
N SER A 285 -28.40 10.40 -13.71
CA SER A 285 -28.24 9.04 -13.18
C SER A 285 -28.92 8.81 -11.81
N GLY A 286 -29.68 9.78 -11.33
CA GLY A 286 -30.44 9.73 -10.09
C GLY A 286 -31.79 9.04 -10.13
N LYS A 287 -32.28 8.56 -11.29
CA LYS A 287 -33.61 7.91 -11.42
C LYS A 287 -33.63 6.73 -12.36
N THR A 288 -33.14 5.61 -11.91
CA THR A 288 -33.56 4.31 -12.46
C THR A 288 -34.15 3.49 -11.33
N ASP A 289 -35.38 3.82 -10.94
CA ASP A 289 -36.32 2.83 -10.38
C ASP A 289 -36.61 1.80 -11.46
N PHE A 290 -35.92 0.69 -11.44
CA PHE A 290 -36.36 -0.51 -12.16
C PHE A 290 -37.49 -1.17 -11.36
N HIS A 291 -38.72 -0.73 -11.61
CA HIS A 291 -39.89 -1.55 -11.45
C HIS A 291 -40.03 -2.40 -12.71
N MET A 292 -39.65 -3.68 -12.66
CA MET A 292 -40.33 -4.83 -13.26
C MET A 292 -39.89 -6.11 -12.52
#